data_37e8bfe459d18f71de3097a01749c1d8
#
_entry.id   37e8bfe459d18f71de3097a01749c1d8
#
_cell.length_a   1.000
_cell.length_b   1.000
_cell.length_c   1.000
_cell.angle_alpha   90.00
_cell.angle_beta   90.00
_cell.angle_gamma   90.00
#
_symmetry.space_group_name_H-M   'P 1'
#
loop_
_entity.id
_entity.type
_entity.pdbx_description
1 polymer ?
#
loop_
_entity_poly.entity_id
_entity_poly.type
_entity_poly.pdbx_seq_one_letter_code
_entity_poly.pdbx_strand_id
1 'polypeptide(L)'
;MVSVQNKLVIIGDNATQEATTQYRAARTTGIGSIILMVVLGVVSLNFSIVIRKTITKNMLRPIKQIQKASADLKAGNLDVDITYESPDELGQLVNDFKDACATLHAMVEDTGVLLDQMANGDFTISEDNKSKYVGSFVEQFESMHQLGSQMSDTLEQINVASEQVAQGS
;
A
#
# COMPACT_ATOMS: atom_id res chain seq x y z
N MET A 1 -2.59 -58.72 -74.06
CA MET A 1 -3.05 -58.94 -72.65
C MET A 1 -2.08 -58.41 -71.61
N VAL A 2 -0.77 -58.46 -71.80
CA VAL A 2 0.25 -57.98 -70.83
C VAL A 2 0.21 -56.47 -70.61
N SER A 3 -0.20 -55.66 -71.59
CA SER A 3 -0.24 -54.17 -71.47
C SER A 3 -1.33 -53.64 -70.53
N VAL A 4 -2.44 -54.30 -70.39
CA VAL A 4 -3.56 -53.88 -69.50
C VAL A 4 -3.26 -54.23 -68.03
N GLN A 5 -2.65 -55.37 -67.80
CA GLN A 5 -2.22 -55.78 -66.44
C GLN A 5 -1.13 -54.83 -65.87
N ASN A 6 -0.15 -54.43 -66.68
CA ASN A 6 0.86 -53.45 -66.26
C ASN A 6 0.26 -52.08 -65.95
N LYS A 7 -0.72 -51.64 -66.73
CA LYS A 7 -1.41 -50.34 -66.38
C LYS A 7 -2.22 -50.45 -65.10
N LEU A 8 -2.86 -51.56 -64.82
CA LEU A 8 -3.59 -51.76 -63.56
C LEU A 8 -2.69 -51.82 -62.34
N VAL A 9 -1.50 -52.39 -62.42
CA VAL A 9 -0.50 -52.46 -61.38
C VAL A 9 0.04 -51.04 -61.07
N ILE A 10 0.35 -50.29 -62.12
CA ILE A 10 0.85 -48.91 -62.00
C ILE A 10 -0.20 -47.94 -61.34
N ILE A 11 -1.49 -48.14 -61.70
CA ILE A 11 -2.58 -47.36 -61.11
C ILE A 11 -2.77 -47.76 -59.66
N GLY A 12 -2.67 -49.01 -59.30
CA GLY A 12 -2.74 -49.49 -57.92
C GLY A 12 -1.59 -49.01 -57.05
N ASP A 13 -0.35 -49.01 -57.57
CA ASP A 13 0.81 -48.51 -56.85
C ASP A 13 0.76 -46.99 -56.65
N ASN A 14 0.31 -46.23 -57.66
CA ASN A 14 0.15 -44.78 -57.49
C ASN A 14 -0.95 -44.44 -56.49
N ALA A 15 -2.09 -45.14 -56.51
CA ALA A 15 -3.16 -44.93 -55.54
C ALA A 15 -2.73 -45.25 -54.10
N THR A 16 -1.96 -46.34 -53.92
CA THR A 16 -1.41 -46.67 -52.58
C THR A 16 -0.32 -45.73 -52.12
N GLN A 17 0.52 -45.21 -53.02
CA GLN A 17 1.51 -44.17 -52.68
C GLN A 17 0.86 -42.83 -52.30
N GLU A 18 -0.15 -42.39 -53.06
CA GLU A 18 -0.90 -41.17 -52.72
C GLU A 18 -1.61 -41.32 -51.37
N ALA A 19 -2.26 -42.43 -51.09
CA ALA A 19 -2.90 -42.69 -49.82
C ALA A 19 -1.91 -42.69 -48.64
N THR A 20 -0.74 -43.32 -48.81
CA THR A 20 0.30 -43.34 -47.75
C THR A 20 0.96 -41.99 -47.51
N THR A 21 1.15 -41.18 -48.54
CA THR A 21 1.70 -39.83 -48.39
C THR A 21 0.70 -38.88 -47.71
N GLN A 22 -0.58 -38.95 -48.05
CA GLN A 22 -1.65 -38.20 -47.39
C GLN A 22 -1.80 -38.63 -45.93
N TYR A 23 -1.72 -39.92 -45.64
CA TYR A 23 -1.79 -40.43 -44.26
C TYR A 23 -0.60 -39.97 -43.39
N ARG A 24 0.60 -39.95 -43.95
CA ARG A 24 1.81 -39.46 -43.28
C ARG A 24 1.72 -37.97 -43.05
N ALA A 25 1.28 -37.19 -44.03
CA ALA A 25 1.09 -35.76 -43.91
C ALA A 25 0.05 -35.39 -42.82
N ALA A 26 -1.10 -36.07 -42.83
CA ALA A 26 -2.15 -35.89 -41.83
C ALA A 26 -1.67 -36.25 -40.40
N ARG A 27 -0.88 -37.34 -40.28
CA ARG A 27 -0.33 -37.77 -38.98
C ARG A 27 0.72 -36.79 -38.44
N THR A 28 1.62 -36.27 -39.27
CA THR A 28 2.63 -35.29 -38.84
C THR A 28 2.01 -33.96 -38.47
N THR A 29 0.98 -33.52 -39.21
CA THR A 29 0.22 -32.30 -38.87
C THR A 29 -0.57 -32.50 -37.58
N GLY A 30 -1.18 -33.66 -37.36
CA GLY A 30 -1.92 -33.99 -36.13
C GLY A 30 -1.00 -34.03 -34.90
N ILE A 31 0.15 -34.69 -34.99
CA ILE A 31 1.13 -34.71 -33.89
C ILE A 31 1.67 -33.31 -33.60
N GLY A 32 1.97 -32.53 -34.64
CA GLY A 32 2.44 -31.15 -34.49
C GLY A 32 1.43 -30.24 -33.76
N SER A 33 0.13 -30.38 -34.08
CA SER A 33 -0.92 -29.61 -33.40
C SER A 33 -1.10 -29.99 -31.94
N ILE A 34 -0.98 -31.28 -31.60
CA ILE A 34 -1.04 -31.76 -30.22
C ILE A 34 0.15 -31.22 -29.40
N ILE A 35 1.36 -31.30 -29.95
CA ILE A 35 2.56 -30.76 -29.30
C ILE A 35 2.39 -29.24 -29.06
N LEU A 36 1.92 -28.50 -30.04
CA LEU A 36 1.67 -27.08 -29.91
C LEU A 36 0.65 -26.78 -28.81
N MET A 37 -0.45 -27.51 -28.74
CA MET A 37 -1.44 -27.34 -27.66
C MET A 37 -0.85 -27.61 -26.26
N VAL A 38 -0.04 -28.65 -26.13
CA VAL A 38 0.62 -28.99 -24.86
C VAL A 38 1.60 -27.87 -24.44
N VAL A 39 2.40 -27.39 -25.39
CA VAL A 39 3.35 -26.26 -25.12
C VAL A 39 2.61 -25.00 -24.69
N LEU A 40 1.54 -24.62 -25.40
CA LEU A 40 0.71 -23.48 -25.04
C LEU A 40 0.06 -23.65 -23.66
N GLY A 41 -0.39 -24.85 -23.32
CA GLY A 41 -0.94 -25.17 -21.99
C GLY A 41 0.11 -24.99 -20.89
N VAL A 42 1.32 -25.51 -21.07
CA VAL A 42 2.41 -25.35 -20.11
C VAL A 42 2.82 -23.88 -19.94
N VAL A 43 2.93 -23.14 -21.03
CA VAL A 43 3.24 -21.69 -20.99
C VAL A 43 2.15 -20.93 -20.25
N SER A 44 0.87 -21.21 -20.52
CA SER A 44 -0.27 -20.58 -19.85
C SER A 44 -0.29 -20.86 -18.34
N LEU A 45 0.01 -22.07 -17.91
CA LEU A 45 0.10 -22.43 -16.48
C LEU A 45 1.24 -21.69 -15.79
N ASN A 46 2.42 -21.65 -16.40
CA ASN A 46 3.56 -20.89 -15.84
C ASN A 46 3.25 -19.41 -15.73
N PHE A 47 2.67 -18.81 -16.76
CA PHE A 47 2.25 -17.40 -16.77
C PHE A 47 1.23 -17.09 -15.66
N SER A 48 0.24 -17.98 -15.46
CA SER A 48 -0.74 -17.87 -14.38
C SER A 48 -0.10 -17.88 -12.99
N ILE A 49 0.91 -18.72 -12.75
CA ILE A 49 1.62 -18.80 -11.47
C ILE A 49 2.43 -17.52 -11.21
N VAL A 50 3.11 -16.99 -12.24
CA VAL A 50 3.88 -15.75 -12.13
C VAL A 50 2.97 -14.58 -11.79
N ILE A 51 1.87 -14.41 -12.54
CA ILE A 51 0.89 -13.34 -12.28
C ILE A 51 0.35 -13.41 -10.84
N ARG A 52 -0.06 -14.61 -10.40
CA ARG A 52 -0.59 -14.79 -9.04
C ARG A 52 0.42 -14.39 -7.97
N LYS A 53 1.69 -14.80 -8.11
CA LYS A 53 2.75 -14.43 -7.18
C LYS A 53 3.01 -12.91 -7.17
N THR A 54 3.03 -12.29 -8.34
CA THR A 54 3.26 -10.85 -8.49
C THR A 54 2.14 -10.03 -7.85
N ILE A 55 0.89 -10.36 -8.16
CA ILE A 55 -0.28 -9.65 -7.58
C ILE A 55 -0.31 -9.82 -6.05
N THR A 56 -0.10 -11.04 -5.54
CA THR A 56 -0.16 -11.28 -4.09
C THR A 56 0.95 -10.54 -3.35
N LYS A 57 2.17 -10.53 -3.89
CA LYS A 57 3.32 -9.92 -3.23
C LYS A 57 3.32 -8.40 -3.33
N ASN A 58 3.01 -7.87 -4.51
CA ASN A 58 3.19 -6.45 -4.79
C ASN A 58 1.92 -5.61 -4.56
N MET A 59 0.75 -6.22 -4.51
CA MET A 59 -0.51 -5.50 -4.31
C MET A 59 -1.22 -5.88 -3.00
N LEU A 60 -1.45 -7.17 -2.73
CA LEU A 60 -2.21 -7.58 -1.54
C LEU A 60 -1.47 -7.34 -0.23
N ARG A 61 -0.16 -7.48 -0.22
CA ARG A 61 0.66 -7.29 0.99
C ARG A 61 0.59 -5.84 1.52
N PRO A 62 0.93 -4.81 0.72
CA PRO A 62 0.88 -3.43 1.17
C PRO A 62 -0.53 -3.01 1.60
N ILE A 63 -1.57 -3.41 0.85
CA ILE A 63 -2.96 -3.11 1.20
C ILE A 63 -3.33 -3.68 2.57
N LYS A 64 -2.93 -4.92 2.88
CA LYS A 64 -3.18 -5.51 4.21
C LYS A 64 -2.39 -4.81 5.32
N GLN A 65 -1.18 -4.34 5.06
CA GLN A 65 -0.41 -3.57 6.05
C GLN A 65 -1.06 -2.22 6.33
N ILE A 66 -1.49 -1.49 5.30
CA ILE A 66 -2.25 -0.24 5.48
C ILE A 66 -3.57 -0.50 6.22
N GLN A 67 -4.28 -1.58 5.89
CA GLN A 67 -5.52 -1.95 6.57
C GLN A 67 -5.29 -2.23 8.06
N LYS A 68 -4.22 -2.95 8.41
CA LYS A 68 -3.83 -3.17 9.81
C LYS A 68 -3.48 -1.86 10.50
N ALA A 69 -2.60 -1.04 9.88
CA ALA A 69 -2.21 0.25 10.43
C ALA A 69 -3.40 1.20 10.61
N SER A 70 -4.37 1.17 9.70
CA SER A 70 -5.62 1.93 9.85
C SER A 70 -6.48 1.42 11.02
N ALA A 71 -6.45 0.11 11.31
CA ALA A 71 -7.14 -0.45 12.48
C ALA A 71 -6.42 -0.07 13.78
N ASP A 72 -5.09 -0.05 13.78
CA ASP A 72 -4.27 0.41 14.92
C ASP A 72 -4.52 1.91 15.18
N LEU A 73 -4.53 2.74 14.13
CA LEU A 73 -4.88 4.16 14.21
C LEU A 73 -6.29 4.38 14.79
N LYS A 74 -7.28 3.61 14.33
CA LYS A 74 -8.64 3.65 14.87
C LYS A 74 -8.70 3.30 16.35
N ALA A 75 -7.81 2.45 16.84
CA ALA A 75 -7.67 2.10 18.25
C ALA A 75 -6.87 3.13 19.08
N GLY A 76 -6.40 4.23 18.43
CA GLY A 76 -5.59 5.28 19.06
C GLY A 76 -4.09 4.99 19.06
N ASN A 77 -3.65 3.90 18.44
CA ASN A 77 -2.22 3.63 18.26
C ASN A 77 -1.71 4.32 16.99
N LEU A 78 -0.93 5.39 17.18
CA LEU A 78 -0.35 6.19 16.11
C LEU A 78 1.03 5.65 15.66
N ASP A 79 1.63 4.75 16.43
CA ASP A 79 2.87 4.07 16.07
C ASP A 79 2.57 2.89 15.14
N VAL A 80 2.61 3.14 13.83
CA VAL A 80 2.25 2.18 12.81
C VAL A 80 3.49 1.50 12.22
N ASP A 81 3.51 0.18 12.23
CA ASP A 81 4.57 -0.62 11.60
C ASP A 81 4.15 -1.08 10.20
N ILE A 82 4.66 -0.39 9.17
CA ILE A 82 4.49 -0.75 7.77
C ILE A 82 5.87 -0.93 7.15
N THR A 83 6.20 -2.16 6.77
CA THR A 83 7.52 -2.54 6.27
C THR A 83 7.59 -2.63 4.73
N TYR A 84 6.49 -2.35 4.04
CA TYR A 84 6.48 -2.38 2.58
C TYR A 84 7.23 -1.19 2.00
N GLU A 85 8.14 -1.49 1.07
CA GLU A 85 8.91 -0.52 0.31
C GLU A 85 8.86 -0.90 -1.17
N SER A 86 8.53 0.07 -2.03
CA SER A 86 8.51 -0.08 -3.47
C SER A 86 8.66 1.30 -4.12
N PRO A 87 9.26 1.40 -5.31
CA PRO A 87 9.32 2.66 -6.07
C PRO A 87 8.03 2.97 -6.86
N ASP A 88 7.00 2.14 -6.73
CA ASP A 88 5.72 2.28 -7.42
C ASP A 88 4.71 3.15 -6.66
N GLU A 89 3.52 3.34 -7.21
CA GLU A 89 2.44 4.14 -6.63
C GLU A 89 1.97 3.59 -5.28
N LEU A 90 2.08 2.28 -5.05
CA LEU A 90 1.75 1.68 -3.76
C LEU A 90 2.82 1.96 -2.71
N GLY A 91 4.09 2.01 -3.10
CA GLY A 91 5.17 2.43 -2.22
C GLY A 91 5.00 3.90 -1.81
N GLN A 92 4.64 4.77 -2.77
CA GLN A 92 4.33 6.17 -2.47
C GLN A 92 3.14 6.29 -1.51
N LEU A 93 2.04 5.59 -1.76
CA LEU A 93 0.87 5.57 -0.87
C LEU A 93 1.22 5.13 0.55
N VAL A 94 2.06 4.10 0.69
CA VAL A 94 2.54 3.64 2.01
C VAL A 94 3.34 4.72 2.71
N ASN A 95 4.25 5.40 2.01
CA ASN A 95 5.06 6.47 2.59
C ASN A 95 4.19 7.65 3.01
N ASP A 96 3.28 8.11 2.14
CA ASP A 96 2.35 9.19 2.46
C ASP A 96 1.48 8.86 3.69
N PHE A 97 1.06 7.60 3.82
CA PHE A 97 0.30 7.14 5.00
C PHE A 97 1.15 7.11 6.28
N LYS A 98 2.41 6.64 6.19
CA LYS A 98 3.36 6.66 7.32
C LYS A 98 3.64 8.08 7.78
N ASP A 99 3.87 8.99 6.84
CA ASP A 99 4.14 10.41 7.14
C ASP A 99 2.92 11.08 7.80
N ALA A 100 1.72 10.77 7.34
CA ALA A 100 0.49 11.24 7.98
C ALA A 100 0.36 10.73 9.42
N CYS A 101 0.60 9.43 9.67
CA CYS A 101 0.58 8.86 11.02
C CYS A 101 1.66 9.48 11.93
N ALA A 102 2.87 9.66 11.42
CA ALA A 102 3.97 10.28 12.17
C ALA A 102 3.65 11.73 12.53
N THR A 103 3.07 12.50 11.60
CA THR A 103 2.62 13.87 11.85
C THR A 103 1.55 13.91 12.93
N LEU A 104 0.55 13.05 12.87
CA LEU A 104 -0.49 12.94 13.91
C LEU A 104 0.11 12.54 15.26
N HIS A 105 1.04 11.58 15.28
CA HIS A 105 1.72 11.16 16.49
C HIS A 105 2.45 12.33 17.16
N ALA A 106 3.24 13.08 16.39
CA ALA A 106 3.98 14.25 16.90
C ALA A 106 3.05 15.31 17.47
N MET A 107 1.92 15.60 16.83
CA MET A 107 0.94 16.57 17.34
C MET A 107 0.27 16.09 18.63
N VAL A 108 -0.12 14.83 18.72
CA VAL A 108 -0.76 14.27 19.92
C VAL A 108 0.23 14.22 21.08
N GLU A 109 1.48 13.83 20.83
CA GLU A 109 2.55 13.82 21.85
C GLU A 109 2.82 15.25 22.37
N ASP A 110 3.00 16.22 21.45
CA ASP A 110 3.24 17.62 21.84
C ASP A 110 2.05 18.20 22.63
N THR A 111 0.81 17.92 22.19
CA THR A 111 -0.39 18.31 22.95
C THR A 111 -0.37 17.73 24.36
N GLY A 112 0.01 16.47 24.52
CA GLY A 112 0.15 15.83 25.83
C GLY A 112 1.18 16.52 26.72
N VAL A 113 2.34 16.85 26.17
CA VAL A 113 3.39 17.58 26.87
C VAL A 113 2.91 18.97 27.33
N LEU A 114 2.27 19.72 26.42
CA LEU A 114 1.75 21.07 26.75
C LEU A 114 0.68 21.02 27.84
N LEU A 115 -0.23 20.07 27.78
CA LEU A 115 -1.26 19.88 28.80
C LEU A 115 -0.67 19.45 30.16
N ASP A 116 0.37 18.63 30.15
CA ASP A 116 1.09 18.24 31.38
C ASP A 116 1.81 19.43 32.01
N GLN A 117 2.46 20.28 31.22
CA GLN A 117 3.06 21.54 31.68
C GLN A 117 2.01 22.44 32.33
N MET A 118 0.88 22.65 31.67
CA MET A 118 -0.23 23.46 32.22
C MET A 118 -0.79 22.86 33.52
N ALA A 119 -0.92 21.52 33.61
CA ALA A 119 -1.37 20.86 34.82
C ALA A 119 -0.41 21.06 36.02
N ASN A 120 0.88 21.24 35.73
CA ASN A 120 1.92 21.53 36.70
C ASN A 120 2.06 23.05 37.02
N GLY A 121 1.18 23.89 36.47
CA GLY A 121 1.16 25.33 36.69
C GLY A 121 2.08 26.16 35.78
N ASP A 122 2.70 25.52 34.79
CA ASP A 122 3.46 26.21 33.75
C ASP A 122 2.55 26.46 32.54
N PHE A 123 2.08 27.68 32.40
CA PHE A 123 1.20 28.13 31.34
C PHE A 123 1.94 28.73 30.15
N THR A 124 3.30 28.66 30.13
CA THR A 124 4.13 29.22 29.08
C THR A 124 4.15 28.28 27.86
N ILE A 125 3.42 28.63 26.81
CA ILE A 125 3.41 27.89 25.55
C ILE A 125 4.23 28.66 24.51
N SER A 126 5.30 28.04 24.01
CA SER A 126 6.15 28.67 22.99
C SER A 126 5.47 28.65 21.62
N GLU A 127 5.52 29.79 20.91
CA GLU A 127 5.10 29.89 19.49
C GLU A 127 5.86 28.95 18.56
N ASP A 128 7.07 28.51 18.92
CA ASP A 128 7.88 27.58 18.14
C ASP A 128 7.17 26.22 17.96
N ASN A 129 6.34 25.82 18.93
CA ASN A 129 5.57 24.60 18.86
C ASN A 129 4.51 24.61 17.74
N LYS A 130 4.07 25.79 17.29
CA LYS A 130 3.11 25.96 16.21
C LYS A 130 3.54 25.26 14.92
N SER A 131 4.84 25.20 14.65
CA SER A 131 5.40 24.56 13.46
C SER A 131 5.13 23.06 13.37
N LYS A 132 4.80 22.41 14.49
CA LYS A 132 4.46 20.99 14.57
C LYS A 132 3.01 20.70 14.15
N TYR A 133 2.15 21.73 14.15
CA TYR A 133 0.73 21.61 13.86
C TYR A 133 0.44 21.98 12.41
N VAL A 134 -0.40 21.18 11.74
CA VAL A 134 -0.73 21.37 10.32
C VAL A 134 -2.25 21.37 10.11
N GLY A 135 -2.70 22.08 9.07
CA GLY A 135 -4.11 22.13 8.68
C GLY A 135 -5.01 22.61 9.83
N SER A 136 -6.09 21.91 10.08
CA SER A 136 -7.07 22.23 11.13
C SER A 136 -6.52 22.12 12.56
N PHE A 137 -5.39 21.45 12.77
CA PHE A 137 -4.78 21.33 14.09
C PHE A 137 -4.07 22.62 14.54
N VAL A 138 -3.78 23.54 13.62
CA VAL A 138 -3.24 24.88 13.96
C VAL A 138 -4.24 25.63 14.84
N GLU A 139 -5.53 25.56 14.57
CA GLU A 139 -6.57 26.19 15.39
C GLU A 139 -6.63 25.59 16.81
N GLN A 140 -6.36 24.29 16.94
CA GLN A 140 -6.27 23.64 18.25
C GLN A 140 -5.07 24.17 19.04
N PHE A 141 -3.91 24.30 18.41
CA PHE A 141 -2.73 24.91 19.04
C PHE A 141 -3.00 26.34 19.48
N GLU A 142 -3.57 27.18 18.62
CA GLU A 142 -3.93 28.57 18.94
C GLU A 142 -4.86 28.65 20.16
N SER A 143 -5.83 27.75 20.24
CA SER A 143 -6.75 27.68 21.38
C SER A 143 -6.03 27.33 22.69
N MET A 144 -5.08 26.38 22.65
CA MET A 144 -4.25 26.03 23.81
C MET A 144 -3.33 27.20 24.23
N HIS A 145 -2.69 27.83 23.26
CA HIS A 145 -1.84 29.00 23.49
C HIS A 145 -2.62 30.14 24.13
N GLN A 146 -3.82 30.44 23.60
CA GLN A 146 -4.70 31.47 24.17
C GLN A 146 -5.13 31.12 25.61
N LEU A 147 -5.49 29.86 25.86
CA LEU A 147 -5.82 29.40 27.21
C LEU A 147 -4.64 29.57 28.18
N GLY A 148 -3.44 29.17 27.76
CA GLY A 148 -2.24 29.34 28.55
C GLY A 148 -1.98 30.81 28.90
N SER A 149 -2.06 31.71 27.91
CA SER A 149 -1.90 33.17 28.13
C SER A 149 -2.93 33.71 29.14
N GLN A 150 -4.21 33.39 28.96
CA GLN A 150 -5.28 33.86 29.86
C GLN A 150 -5.08 33.37 31.31
N MET A 151 -4.64 32.11 31.46
CA MET A 151 -4.35 31.56 32.81
C MET A 151 -3.16 32.23 33.45
N SER A 152 -2.10 32.48 32.70
CA SER A 152 -0.92 33.24 33.17
C SER A 152 -1.30 34.63 33.63
N ASP A 153 -2.04 35.39 32.82
CA ASP A 153 -2.50 36.74 33.13
C ASP A 153 -3.39 36.78 34.39
N THR A 154 -4.27 35.77 34.53
CA THR A 154 -5.16 35.65 35.70
C THR A 154 -4.37 35.38 36.96
N LEU A 155 -3.37 34.52 36.92
CA LEU A 155 -2.50 34.22 38.07
C LEU A 155 -1.67 35.42 38.47
N GLU A 156 -1.15 36.20 37.51
CA GLU A 156 -0.45 37.43 37.79
C GLU A 156 -1.35 38.47 38.49
N GLN A 157 -2.59 38.65 38.02
CA GLN A 157 -3.58 39.52 38.66
C GLN A 157 -3.91 39.10 40.10
N ILE A 158 -4.06 37.81 40.34
CA ILE A 158 -4.31 37.25 41.69
C ILE A 158 -3.08 37.52 42.58
N ASN A 159 -1.88 37.35 42.08
CA ASN A 159 -0.65 37.61 42.84
C ASN A 159 -0.54 39.10 43.24
N VAL A 160 -0.75 40.00 42.28
CA VAL A 160 -0.76 41.44 42.54
C VAL A 160 -1.84 41.86 43.56
N ALA A 161 -3.05 41.34 43.42
CA ALA A 161 -4.13 41.61 44.36
C ALA A 161 -3.83 41.09 45.79
N SER A 162 -3.22 39.88 45.88
CA SER A 162 -2.76 39.31 47.16
C SER A 162 -1.70 40.14 47.84
N GLU A 163 -0.72 40.66 47.09
CA GLU A 163 0.32 41.58 47.62
C GLU A 163 -0.27 42.87 48.11
N GLN A 164 -1.26 43.44 47.38
CA GLN A 164 -1.94 44.69 47.82
C GLN A 164 -2.69 44.50 49.15
N VAL A 165 -3.37 43.36 49.30
CA VAL A 165 -4.05 43.02 50.57
C VAL A 165 -3.05 42.82 51.71
N ALA A 166 -1.91 42.19 51.44
CA ALA A 166 -0.87 41.97 52.43
C ALA A 166 -0.18 43.30 52.92
N GLN A 167 -0.08 44.27 51.98
CA GLN A 167 0.52 45.59 52.32
C GLN A 167 -0.47 46.57 52.96
N GLY A 168 -1.77 46.38 52.83
CA GLY A 168 -2.83 47.25 53.33
C GLY A 168 -3.40 46.81 54.73
N SER A 169 -2.94 45.69 55.24
CA SER A 169 -3.30 45.20 56.59
C SER A 169 -2.16 45.38 57.57
#